data_29248cd2ae892111ba83f471da7d1366
#
_entry.id   29248cd2ae892111ba83f471da7d1366
#
_cell.length_a   1.000
_cell.length_b   1.000
_cell.length_c   1.000
_cell.angle_alpha   90.00
_cell.angle_beta   90.00
_cell.angle_gamma   90.00
#
_symmetry.space_group_name_H-M   'P 1'
#
loop_
_entity.id
_entity.type
_entity.pdbx_description
1 polymer ?
#
loop_
_entity_poly.entity_id
_entity_poly.type
_entity_poly.pdbx_seq_one_letter_code
_entity_poly.pdbx_strand_id
1 'polypeptide(L)'
;MEVENYKLVAPNVKQMHCNKKSSLLPVTDTIVIHYTGGGHAMSSAQLLARADTSVSAHLVIARSGQILQLLPFNVKAWHAGYSSLEGRQNVNNFSIGIELDNAGPLHRRGQGWFTWFNKQIMPDEVFTTVEKGRASYWHSYPSVQIEALVEVCRVLKRNYPIRYIVGHSDITSRKLDPGPAFPWEWFHDLLKE
;
A
#
# COMPACT_ATOMS: atom_id res chain seq x y z
N MET A 1 19.00 -1.69 0.85
CA MET A 1 18.07 -1.72 -0.33
C MET A 1 18.49 -0.67 -1.33
N GLU A 2 18.46 -0.99 -2.64
CA GLU A 2 18.87 -0.12 -3.75
C GLU A 2 17.86 -0.19 -4.90
N VAL A 3 17.94 0.73 -5.86
CA VAL A 3 17.17 0.72 -7.10
C VAL A 3 18.11 0.50 -8.28
N GLU A 4 17.92 -0.59 -9.01
CA GLU A 4 18.63 -0.89 -10.26
C GLU A 4 17.62 -1.11 -11.39
N ASN A 5 17.80 -0.45 -12.52
CA ASN A 5 16.90 -0.56 -13.68
C ASN A 5 15.41 -0.43 -13.29
N TYR A 6 15.10 0.56 -12.44
CA TYR A 6 13.76 0.85 -11.93
C TYR A 6 13.15 -0.25 -11.04
N LYS A 7 13.97 -1.15 -10.49
CA LYS A 7 13.55 -2.23 -9.61
C LYS A 7 14.31 -2.20 -8.30
N LEU A 8 13.66 -2.62 -7.23
CA LEU A 8 14.30 -2.81 -5.92
C LEU A 8 15.20 -4.03 -5.93
N VAL A 9 16.36 -3.90 -5.32
CA VAL A 9 17.31 -4.98 -5.07
C VAL A 9 17.61 -5.03 -3.57
N ALA A 10 17.20 -6.10 -2.91
CA ALA A 10 17.46 -6.41 -1.51
C ALA A 10 17.10 -7.89 -1.21
N PRO A 11 17.61 -8.50 -0.12
CA PRO A 11 17.32 -9.89 0.23
C PRO A 11 15.83 -10.19 0.48
N ASN A 12 15.08 -9.21 0.98
CA ASN A 12 13.64 -9.33 1.25
C ASN A 12 12.75 -8.90 0.06
N VAL A 13 13.33 -8.65 -1.14
CA VAL A 13 12.59 -8.28 -2.35
C VAL A 13 12.50 -9.46 -3.30
N LYS A 14 11.28 -9.77 -3.75
CA LYS A 14 11.01 -10.75 -4.79
C LYS A 14 10.40 -10.07 -5.99
N GLN A 15 11.04 -10.20 -7.16
CA GLN A 15 10.48 -9.77 -8.44
C GLN A 15 9.39 -10.74 -8.88
N MET A 16 8.22 -10.22 -9.25
CA MET A 16 7.10 -11.02 -9.75
C MET A 16 6.89 -10.76 -11.24
N HIS A 17 6.53 -11.81 -11.98
CA HIS A 17 6.11 -11.62 -13.36
C HIS A 17 4.74 -10.93 -13.40
N CYS A 18 4.66 -9.80 -14.12
CA CYS A 18 3.44 -9.02 -14.27
C CYS A 18 3.07 -8.90 -15.74
N ASN A 19 1.88 -9.37 -16.10
CA ASN A 19 1.38 -9.39 -17.49
C ASN A 19 0.67 -8.08 -17.90
N LYS A 20 0.76 -7.04 -17.08
CA LYS A 20 0.15 -5.74 -17.38
C LYS A 20 0.86 -5.04 -18.52
N LYS A 21 0.09 -4.64 -19.53
CA LYS A 21 0.54 -3.64 -20.52
C LYS A 21 0.18 -2.27 -20.01
N SER A 22 1.17 -1.38 -19.88
CA SER A 22 0.97 -0.02 -19.45
C SER A 22 1.99 0.92 -20.07
N SER A 23 1.69 2.21 -20.07
CA SER A 23 2.59 3.26 -20.59
C SER A 23 3.75 3.52 -19.61
N LEU A 24 4.76 4.21 -20.12
CA LEU A 24 5.82 4.75 -19.27
C LEU A 24 5.25 5.79 -18.29
N LEU A 25 5.89 5.88 -17.13
CA LEU A 25 5.66 6.88 -16.11
C LEU A 25 6.82 7.90 -16.15
N PRO A 26 6.65 9.04 -16.84
CA PRO A 26 7.76 9.97 -17.10
C PRO A 26 8.17 10.77 -15.86
N VAL A 27 7.25 10.98 -14.93
CA VAL A 27 7.47 11.71 -13.68
C VAL A 27 6.93 10.89 -12.52
N THR A 28 7.72 10.77 -11.46
CA THR A 28 7.33 10.08 -10.23
C THR A 28 7.69 10.96 -9.05
N ASP A 29 6.72 11.69 -8.54
CA ASP A 29 6.91 12.61 -7.41
C ASP A 29 6.02 12.29 -6.21
N THR A 30 5.21 11.23 -6.31
CA THR A 30 4.22 10.85 -5.30
C THR A 30 4.28 9.35 -5.00
N ILE A 31 4.17 8.99 -3.73
CA ILE A 31 3.91 7.62 -3.28
C ILE A 31 2.50 7.58 -2.70
N VAL A 32 1.69 6.61 -3.14
CA VAL A 32 0.36 6.36 -2.59
C VAL A 32 0.37 5.03 -1.84
N ILE A 33 -0.02 5.07 -0.58
CA ILE A 33 -0.09 3.90 0.31
C ILE A 33 -1.52 3.39 0.31
N HIS A 34 -1.63 2.06 0.10
CA HIS A 34 -2.89 1.32 0.08
C HIS A 34 -2.85 0.16 1.07
N TYR A 35 -4.01 -0.44 1.34
CA TYR A 35 -4.08 -1.81 1.83
C TYR A 35 -4.73 -2.73 0.80
N THR A 36 -4.30 -3.98 0.75
CA THR A 36 -4.80 -4.96 -0.22
C THR A 36 -6.28 -5.32 -0.04
N GLY A 37 -6.83 -5.20 1.15
CA GLY A 37 -8.15 -5.72 1.52
C GLY A 37 -8.23 -7.25 1.40
N GLY A 38 -7.12 -7.93 1.17
CA GLY A 38 -7.02 -9.37 0.94
C GLY A 38 -6.59 -10.16 2.18
N GLY A 39 -6.46 -11.46 2.01
CA GLY A 39 -6.05 -12.36 3.09
C GLY A 39 -4.58 -12.74 3.11
N HIS A 40 -3.85 -12.45 2.03
CA HIS A 40 -2.43 -12.81 1.92
C HIS A 40 -1.73 -12.04 0.80
N ALA A 41 -0.51 -11.54 1.07
CA ALA A 41 0.28 -10.73 0.14
C ALA A 41 0.46 -11.38 -1.24
N MET A 42 0.80 -12.66 -1.27
CA MET A 42 1.07 -13.38 -2.54
C MET A 42 -0.19 -13.45 -3.42
N SER A 43 -1.36 -13.77 -2.85
CA SER A 43 -2.60 -13.85 -3.63
C SER A 43 -3.05 -12.45 -4.13
N SER A 44 -2.85 -11.41 -3.33
CA SER A 44 -3.10 -10.02 -3.74
C SER A 44 -2.14 -9.60 -4.86
N ALA A 45 -0.86 -9.92 -4.74
CA ALA A 45 0.15 -9.65 -5.77
C ALA A 45 -0.17 -10.39 -7.10
N GLN A 46 -0.56 -11.65 -7.03
CA GLN A 46 -0.99 -12.42 -8.20
C GLN A 46 -2.21 -11.79 -8.89
N LEU A 47 -3.21 -11.35 -8.12
CA LEU A 47 -4.38 -10.66 -8.66
C LEU A 47 -3.98 -9.35 -9.37
N LEU A 48 -3.17 -8.52 -8.72
CA LEU A 48 -2.70 -7.24 -9.26
C LEU A 48 -1.80 -7.40 -10.50
N ALA A 49 -1.12 -8.54 -10.66
CA ALA A 49 -0.26 -8.85 -11.80
C ALA A 49 -1.01 -9.42 -13.02
N ARG A 50 -2.27 -9.84 -12.88
CA ARG A 50 -3.05 -10.45 -13.97
C ARG A 50 -3.40 -9.45 -15.06
N ALA A 51 -3.33 -9.86 -16.32
CA ALA A 51 -3.67 -9.02 -17.47
C ALA A 51 -5.17 -8.68 -17.57
N ASP A 52 -6.04 -9.54 -17.03
CA ASP A 52 -7.50 -9.43 -17.11
C ASP A 52 -8.14 -8.61 -15.97
N THR A 53 -7.34 -8.01 -15.09
CA THR A 53 -7.83 -7.05 -14.07
C THR A 53 -7.57 -5.62 -14.50
N SER A 54 -8.42 -4.68 -14.06
CA SER A 54 -8.28 -3.24 -14.33
C SER A 54 -7.34 -2.52 -13.36
N VAL A 55 -6.88 -3.19 -12.30
CA VAL A 55 -6.04 -2.64 -11.24
C VAL A 55 -4.63 -3.22 -11.26
N SER A 56 -3.65 -2.45 -10.82
CA SER A 56 -2.27 -2.89 -10.62
C SER A 56 -1.57 -2.00 -9.60
N ALA A 57 -0.48 -2.47 -9.00
CA ALA A 57 0.39 -1.68 -8.14
C ALA A 57 1.86 -1.94 -8.50
N HIS A 58 2.77 -1.13 -7.97
CA HIS A 58 4.21 -1.36 -8.16
C HIS A 58 4.73 -2.39 -7.16
N LEU A 59 4.31 -2.26 -5.90
CA LEU A 59 4.77 -3.11 -4.81
C LEU A 59 3.58 -3.66 -4.01
N VAL A 60 3.77 -4.87 -3.47
CA VAL A 60 2.99 -5.39 -2.34
C VAL A 60 3.96 -5.72 -1.22
N ILE A 61 3.73 -5.18 -0.01
CA ILE A 61 4.53 -5.47 1.18
C ILE A 61 3.73 -6.39 2.09
N ALA A 62 4.26 -7.57 2.33
CA ALA A 62 3.67 -8.57 3.21
C ALA A 62 3.77 -8.15 4.69
N ARG A 63 2.93 -8.71 5.55
CA ARG A 63 2.99 -8.49 7.00
C ARG A 63 4.33 -8.88 7.63
N SER A 64 5.09 -9.76 6.98
CA SER A 64 6.45 -10.16 7.38
C SER A 64 7.56 -9.20 6.95
N GLY A 65 7.25 -8.11 6.23
CA GLY A 65 8.23 -7.21 5.64
C GLY A 65 8.81 -7.68 4.29
N GLN A 66 8.37 -8.85 3.77
CA GLN A 66 8.73 -9.26 2.41
C GLN A 66 8.07 -8.34 1.38
N ILE A 67 8.84 -7.93 0.37
CA ILE A 67 8.39 -7.04 -0.70
C ILE A 67 8.26 -7.84 -2.00
N LEU A 68 7.10 -7.73 -2.63
CA LEU A 68 6.81 -8.30 -3.95
C LEU A 68 6.73 -7.14 -4.95
N GLN A 69 7.68 -7.04 -5.87
CA GLN A 69 7.64 -6.02 -6.91
C GLN A 69 6.99 -6.57 -8.17
N LEU A 70 5.92 -5.90 -8.64
CA LEU A 70 5.11 -6.28 -9.78
C LEU A 70 5.48 -5.49 -11.03
N LEU A 71 5.69 -4.18 -10.90
CA LEU A 71 6.00 -3.28 -12.01
C LEU A 71 7.28 -2.50 -11.70
N PRO A 72 8.10 -2.22 -12.72
CA PRO A 72 9.19 -1.25 -12.60
C PRO A 72 8.65 0.16 -12.31
N PHE A 73 9.39 0.99 -11.60
CA PHE A 73 8.96 2.32 -11.19
C PHE A 73 8.81 3.34 -12.33
N ASN A 74 9.30 3.04 -13.51
CA ASN A 74 9.08 3.84 -14.72
C ASN A 74 7.87 3.39 -15.56
N VAL A 75 7.07 2.45 -15.06
CA VAL A 75 5.85 1.95 -15.70
C VAL A 75 4.63 2.39 -14.89
N LYS A 76 3.63 2.97 -15.53
CA LYS A 76 2.40 3.40 -14.86
C LYS A 76 1.62 2.22 -14.30
N ALA A 77 1.25 2.27 -13.02
CA ALA A 77 0.31 1.35 -12.39
C ALA A 77 -1.09 1.98 -12.27
N TRP A 78 -2.12 1.13 -12.19
CA TRP A 78 -3.52 1.54 -12.07
C TRP A 78 -4.03 1.25 -10.65
N HIS A 79 -3.67 2.11 -9.69
CA HIS A 79 -3.97 1.95 -8.27
C HIS A 79 -4.82 3.08 -7.66
N ALA A 80 -4.76 4.28 -8.24
CA ALA A 80 -5.36 5.48 -7.66
C ALA A 80 -6.77 5.79 -8.18
N GLY A 81 -7.20 5.16 -9.27
CA GLY A 81 -8.51 5.41 -9.88
C GLY A 81 -8.75 6.89 -10.21
N TYR A 82 -9.99 7.34 -10.05
CA TYR A 82 -10.32 8.78 -10.10
C TYR A 82 -9.80 9.46 -8.84
N SER A 83 -8.82 10.31 -9.00
CA SER A 83 -8.05 10.89 -7.90
C SER A 83 -7.46 12.24 -8.26
N SER A 84 -7.21 13.07 -7.26
CA SER A 84 -6.52 14.36 -7.42
C SER A 84 -5.60 14.63 -6.23
N LEU A 85 -4.48 15.32 -6.50
CA LEU A 85 -3.53 15.78 -5.51
C LEU A 85 -2.96 17.13 -5.93
N GLU A 86 -3.05 18.14 -5.05
CA GLU A 86 -2.53 19.49 -5.34
C GLU A 86 -3.01 20.05 -6.69
N GLY A 87 -4.30 19.92 -6.98
CA GLY A 87 -4.92 20.39 -8.22
C GLY A 87 -4.63 19.54 -9.47
N ARG A 88 -3.77 18.52 -9.37
CA ARG A 88 -3.45 17.59 -10.47
C ARG A 88 -4.40 16.40 -10.44
N GLN A 89 -4.98 16.06 -11.58
CA GLN A 89 -5.88 14.91 -11.74
C GLN A 89 -5.13 13.64 -12.16
N ASN A 90 -5.78 12.47 -11.96
CA ASN A 90 -5.26 11.16 -12.40
C ASN A 90 -3.88 10.84 -11.79
N VAL A 91 -3.83 10.70 -10.48
CA VAL A 91 -2.61 10.48 -9.69
C VAL A 91 -1.78 9.27 -10.19
N ASN A 92 -2.39 8.28 -10.85
CA ASN A 92 -1.66 7.21 -11.53
C ASN A 92 -0.57 7.70 -12.51
N ASN A 93 -0.69 8.93 -13.04
CA ASN A 93 0.24 9.46 -14.04
C ASN A 93 1.56 9.98 -13.45
N PHE A 94 1.67 10.07 -12.12
CA PHE A 94 2.86 10.63 -11.46
C PHE A 94 3.16 9.98 -10.10
N SER A 95 2.61 8.77 -9.84
CA SER A 95 2.78 8.12 -8.54
C SER A 95 3.22 6.66 -8.62
N ILE A 96 3.86 6.22 -7.55
CA ILE A 96 4.12 4.82 -7.22
C ILE A 96 3.05 4.37 -6.24
N GLY A 97 2.30 3.30 -6.57
CA GLY A 97 1.35 2.65 -5.65
C GLY A 97 2.00 1.51 -4.89
N ILE A 98 1.87 1.54 -3.55
CA ILE A 98 2.37 0.51 -2.64
C ILE A 98 1.20 -0.06 -1.86
N GLU A 99 0.98 -1.35 -1.98
CA GLU A 99 -0.05 -2.12 -1.28
C GLU A 99 0.54 -2.77 -0.03
N LEU A 100 -0.07 -2.56 1.12
CA LEU A 100 0.25 -3.27 2.35
C LEU A 100 -0.69 -4.45 2.53
N ASP A 101 -0.17 -5.65 2.76
CA ASP A 101 -0.98 -6.82 3.09
C ASP A 101 -1.73 -6.61 4.40
N ASN A 102 -2.99 -6.24 4.30
CA ASN A 102 -3.86 -5.91 5.42
C ASN A 102 -5.32 -6.06 4.99
N ALA A 103 -6.16 -6.59 5.86
CA ALA A 103 -7.57 -6.86 5.55
C ALA A 103 -8.46 -5.62 5.58
N GLY A 104 -7.96 -4.49 6.11
CA GLY A 104 -8.73 -3.25 6.26
C GLY A 104 -9.72 -3.32 7.43
N PRO A 105 -10.97 -2.83 7.24
CA PRO A 105 -11.99 -2.81 8.28
C PRO A 105 -12.41 -4.21 8.72
N LEU A 106 -12.71 -4.33 10.03
CA LEU A 106 -13.15 -5.57 10.65
C LEU A 106 -14.59 -5.45 11.15
N HIS A 107 -15.31 -6.57 11.12
CA HIS A 107 -16.65 -6.68 11.66
C HIS A 107 -16.63 -7.40 13.01
N ARG A 108 -17.23 -6.82 14.05
CA ARG A 108 -17.40 -7.48 15.32
C ARG A 108 -18.59 -8.44 15.28
N ARG A 109 -18.38 -9.69 15.71
CA ARG A 109 -19.44 -10.71 15.91
C ARG A 109 -19.23 -11.38 17.26
N GLY A 110 -20.15 -11.15 18.19
CA GLY A 110 -19.98 -11.60 19.57
C GLY A 110 -18.71 -10.99 20.19
N GLN A 111 -17.79 -11.85 20.62
CA GLN A 111 -16.49 -11.45 21.19
C GLN A 111 -15.35 -11.48 20.18
N GLY A 112 -15.60 -11.80 18.91
CA GLY A 112 -14.57 -11.90 17.86
C GLY A 112 -14.64 -10.79 16.83
N TRP A 113 -13.51 -10.58 16.14
CA TRP A 113 -13.38 -9.66 15.00
C TRP A 113 -13.08 -10.44 13.73
N PHE A 114 -13.76 -10.11 12.65
CA PHE A 114 -13.72 -10.86 11.40
C PHE A 114 -13.51 -9.93 10.20
N THR A 115 -12.73 -10.40 9.25
CA THR A 115 -12.59 -9.77 7.94
C THR A 115 -13.88 -9.91 7.13
N TRP A 116 -14.00 -9.14 6.04
CA TRP A 116 -15.13 -9.26 5.10
C TRP A 116 -15.22 -10.64 4.43
N PHE A 117 -14.10 -11.39 4.36
CA PHE A 117 -14.03 -12.78 3.86
C PHE A 117 -14.08 -13.83 4.98
N ASN A 118 -14.62 -13.47 6.16
CA ASN A 118 -14.91 -14.34 7.30
C ASN A 118 -13.70 -14.97 8.03
N LYS A 119 -12.48 -14.45 7.82
CA LYS A 119 -11.33 -14.86 8.65
C LYS A 119 -11.41 -14.16 10.01
N GLN A 120 -11.30 -14.90 11.09
CA GLN A 120 -11.16 -14.32 12.43
C GLN A 120 -9.77 -13.71 12.61
N ILE A 121 -9.71 -12.53 13.21
CA ILE A 121 -8.47 -11.81 13.56
C ILE A 121 -8.26 -11.91 15.06
N MET A 122 -7.02 -12.12 15.47
CA MET A 122 -6.64 -12.21 16.88
C MET A 122 -6.77 -10.83 17.55
N PRO A 123 -7.13 -10.77 18.84
CA PRO A 123 -7.37 -9.51 19.54
C PRO A 123 -6.18 -8.53 19.51
N ASP A 124 -4.96 -9.03 19.56
CA ASP A 124 -3.71 -8.25 19.49
C ASP A 124 -3.41 -7.69 18.10
N GLU A 125 -4.10 -8.18 17.05
CA GLU A 125 -4.04 -7.63 15.69
C GLU A 125 -5.19 -6.67 15.39
N VAL A 126 -6.00 -6.26 16.39
CA VAL A 126 -7.15 -5.38 16.20
C VAL A 126 -6.82 -3.96 16.67
N PHE A 127 -6.89 -3.02 15.77
CA PHE A 127 -6.89 -1.59 16.08
C PHE A 127 -8.34 -1.11 16.24
N THR A 128 -8.59 -0.39 17.33
CA THR A 128 -9.92 0.20 17.61
C THR A 128 -9.81 1.72 17.62
N THR A 129 -10.70 2.39 16.91
CA THR A 129 -10.87 3.84 17.01
C THR A 129 -12.33 4.20 17.27
N VAL A 130 -12.56 5.38 17.84
CA VAL A 130 -13.91 5.88 18.14
C VAL A 130 -14.08 7.25 17.49
N GLU A 131 -15.00 7.34 16.55
CA GLU A 131 -15.38 8.60 15.92
C GLU A 131 -16.86 8.90 16.18
N LYS A 132 -17.14 10.11 16.68
CA LYS A 132 -18.51 10.57 17.01
C LYS A 132 -19.29 9.53 17.85
N GLY A 133 -18.62 8.92 18.83
CA GLY A 133 -19.20 7.91 19.73
C GLY A 133 -19.42 6.53 19.13
N ARG A 134 -18.94 6.26 17.91
CA ARG A 134 -19.04 4.95 17.25
C ARG A 134 -17.67 4.30 17.15
N ALA A 135 -17.53 3.11 17.73
CA ALA A 135 -16.32 2.31 17.59
C ALA A 135 -16.24 1.68 16.19
N SER A 136 -15.05 1.72 15.60
CA SER A 136 -14.71 0.96 14.41
C SER A 136 -13.45 0.14 14.64
N TYR A 137 -13.33 -1.00 13.97
CA TYR A 137 -12.29 -1.98 14.17
C TYR A 137 -11.55 -2.21 12.87
N TRP A 138 -10.24 -2.30 12.95
CA TRP A 138 -9.36 -2.39 11.78
C TRP A 138 -8.26 -3.40 12.04
N HIS A 139 -7.81 -4.06 10.98
CA HIS A 139 -6.64 -4.91 11.06
C HIS A 139 -5.40 -4.04 11.26
N SER A 140 -4.62 -4.30 12.31
CA SER A 140 -3.40 -3.54 12.62
C SER A 140 -2.27 -3.85 11.63
N TYR A 141 -1.28 -2.97 11.58
CA TYR A 141 -0.06 -3.14 10.79
C TYR A 141 1.08 -3.59 11.71
N PRO A 142 1.78 -4.71 11.44
CA PRO A 142 2.96 -5.09 12.23
C PRO A 142 4.12 -4.12 11.99
N SER A 143 4.96 -3.91 13.01
CA SER A 143 6.10 -2.98 12.94
C SER A 143 7.05 -3.31 11.78
N VAL A 144 7.38 -4.58 11.59
CA VAL A 144 8.26 -5.04 10.50
C VAL A 144 7.74 -4.68 9.10
N GLN A 145 6.41 -4.61 8.92
CA GLN A 145 5.81 -4.18 7.66
C GLN A 145 5.98 -2.67 7.44
N ILE A 146 5.78 -1.87 8.50
CA ILE A 146 5.97 -0.41 8.45
C ILE A 146 7.45 -0.06 8.26
N GLU A 147 8.36 -0.74 8.95
CA GLU A 147 9.80 -0.58 8.77
C GLU A 147 10.25 -0.87 7.33
N ALA A 148 9.72 -1.96 6.73
CA ALA A 148 9.97 -2.27 5.33
C ALA A 148 9.42 -1.18 4.38
N LEU A 149 8.25 -0.63 4.66
CA LEU A 149 7.68 0.50 3.90
C LEU A 149 8.57 1.75 4.03
N VAL A 150 9.04 2.07 5.23
CA VAL A 150 9.94 3.22 5.46
C VAL A 150 11.23 3.06 4.65
N GLU A 151 11.84 1.87 4.66
CA GLU A 151 13.05 1.59 3.88
C GLU A 151 12.80 1.79 2.37
N VAL A 152 11.68 1.29 1.85
CA VAL A 152 11.26 1.52 0.46
C VAL A 152 11.11 3.02 0.18
N CYS A 153 10.40 3.75 1.02
CA CYS A 153 10.18 5.19 0.84
C CYS A 153 11.50 5.98 0.86
N ARG A 154 12.43 5.64 1.75
CA ARG A 154 13.77 6.26 1.80
C ARG A 154 14.54 6.00 0.49
N VAL A 155 14.53 4.78 -0.01
CA VAL A 155 15.19 4.43 -1.28
C VAL A 155 14.56 5.17 -2.45
N LEU A 156 13.23 5.23 -2.52
CA LEU A 156 12.52 5.96 -3.56
C LEU A 156 12.81 7.47 -3.50
N LYS A 157 12.86 8.08 -2.32
CA LYS A 157 13.23 9.50 -2.14
C LYS A 157 14.66 9.82 -2.60
N ARG A 158 15.59 8.85 -2.48
CA ARG A 158 16.98 9.04 -2.97
C ARG A 158 17.09 8.94 -4.51
N ASN A 159 16.20 8.20 -5.16
CA ASN A 159 16.27 7.92 -6.60
C ASN A 159 15.27 8.72 -7.46
N TYR A 160 14.21 9.25 -6.83
CA TYR A 160 13.13 9.98 -7.50
C TYR A 160 12.82 11.28 -6.74
N PRO A 161 12.32 12.31 -7.42
CA PRO A 161 11.98 13.59 -6.79
C PRO A 161 10.68 13.49 -5.97
N ILE A 162 10.58 12.51 -5.05
CA ILE A 162 9.39 12.28 -4.24
C ILE A 162 9.11 13.49 -3.33
N ARG A 163 7.97 14.11 -3.52
CA ARG A 163 7.47 15.26 -2.77
C ARG A 163 6.34 14.89 -1.82
N TYR A 164 5.54 13.89 -2.20
CA TYR A 164 4.33 13.51 -1.47
C TYR A 164 4.34 12.01 -1.15
N ILE A 165 3.99 11.69 0.09
CA ILE A 165 3.67 10.33 0.53
C ILE A 165 2.31 10.43 1.20
N VAL A 166 1.30 9.84 0.59
CA VAL A 166 -0.12 10.01 0.95
C VAL A 166 -0.85 8.68 1.00
N GLY A 167 -1.95 8.63 1.71
CA GLY A 167 -2.90 7.52 1.63
C GLY A 167 -3.82 7.63 0.41
N HIS A 168 -4.47 6.55 0.03
CA HIS A 168 -5.49 6.58 -1.02
C HIS A 168 -6.67 7.48 -0.63
N SER A 169 -7.05 7.51 0.65
CA SER A 169 -8.09 8.38 1.19
C SER A 169 -7.79 9.87 1.04
N ASP A 170 -6.51 10.26 0.94
CA ASP A 170 -6.10 11.66 0.81
C ASP A 170 -6.28 12.20 -0.62
N ILE A 171 -6.37 11.31 -1.60
CA ILE A 171 -6.47 11.65 -3.02
C ILE A 171 -7.86 11.38 -3.61
N THR A 172 -8.75 10.73 -2.87
CA THR A 172 -10.16 10.52 -3.25
C THR A 172 -11.04 10.17 -2.06
N SER A 173 -12.21 10.76 -1.97
CA SER A 173 -13.20 10.48 -0.92
C SER A 173 -13.89 9.10 -1.05
N ARG A 174 -13.63 8.37 -2.13
CA ARG A 174 -14.24 7.05 -2.41
C ARG A 174 -13.51 5.89 -1.77
N LYS A 175 -12.39 6.14 -1.09
CA LYS A 175 -11.49 5.15 -0.53
C LYS A 175 -11.17 5.45 0.92
N LEU A 176 -10.86 4.40 1.67
CA LEU A 176 -10.54 4.48 3.10
C LEU A 176 -9.10 4.10 3.42
N ASP A 177 -8.42 3.43 2.47
CA ASP A 177 -7.05 2.94 2.67
C ASP A 177 -6.02 4.07 2.73
N PRO A 178 -4.98 3.95 3.57
CA PRO A 178 -4.64 2.81 4.41
C PRO A 178 -5.41 2.72 5.74
N GLY A 179 -6.37 3.61 6.00
CA GLY A 179 -7.27 3.61 7.13
C GLY A 179 -6.64 4.08 8.45
N PRO A 180 -7.45 4.21 9.51
CA PRO A 180 -7.02 4.80 10.78
C PRO A 180 -6.05 3.91 11.59
N ALA A 181 -5.91 2.62 11.22
CA ALA A 181 -4.93 1.73 11.83
C ALA A 181 -3.50 1.97 11.32
N PHE A 182 -3.33 2.73 10.22
CA PHE A 182 -2.00 3.06 9.73
C PHE A 182 -1.33 4.09 10.64
N PRO A 183 -0.12 3.80 11.16
CA PRO A 183 0.52 4.62 12.18
C PRO A 183 1.29 5.79 11.54
N TRP A 184 0.57 6.79 10.99
CA TRP A 184 1.16 7.91 10.27
C TRP A 184 2.24 8.66 11.06
N GLU A 185 2.00 8.93 12.34
CA GLU A 185 2.94 9.66 13.20
C GLU A 185 4.26 8.91 13.31
N TRP A 186 4.22 7.64 13.71
CA TRP A 186 5.40 6.78 13.81
C TRP A 186 6.10 6.58 12.45
N PHE A 187 5.32 6.37 11.37
CA PHE A 187 5.87 6.27 10.01
C PHE A 187 6.65 7.54 9.61
N HIS A 188 6.10 8.73 9.89
CA HIS A 188 6.77 9.99 9.58
C HIS A 188 8.01 10.22 10.44
N ASP A 189 8.00 9.82 11.71
CA ASP A 189 9.17 9.92 12.57
C ASP A 189 10.30 9.03 12.08
N LEU A 190 10.01 7.78 11.73
CA LEU A 190 11.00 6.89 11.11
C LEU A 190 11.56 7.45 9.79
N LEU A 191 10.75 8.15 8.98
CA LEU A 191 11.22 8.72 7.71
C LEU A 191 12.20 9.90 7.89
N LYS A 192 12.25 10.54 9.04
CA LYS A 192 13.16 11.66 9.34
C LYS A 192 14.57 11.19 9.71
N GLU A 193 14.69 9.96 10.27
CA GLU A 193 15.96 9.32 10.61
C GLU A 193 16.72 8.86 9.35
#